data_9833c2339ca21b7b05e6ee56cb328e17
#
_entry.id   9833c2339ca21b7b05e6ee56cb328e17
#
_cell.length_a   1.000
_cell.length_b   1.000
_cell.length_c   1.000
_cell.angle_alpha   90.00
_cell.angle_beta   90.00
_cell.angle_gamma   90.00
#
_symmetry.space_group_name_H-M   'P 1'
#
loop_
_entity.id
_entity.type
_entity.pdbx_description
1 polymer ?
#
loop_
_entity_poly.entity_id
_entity_poly.type
_entity_poly.pdbx_seq_one_letter_code
_entity_poly.pdbx_strand_id
1 'polypeptide(L)'
;MYKIAHMADIHIRNLKYHDEYRVVFNKMYESLLNERVDYITVCGDIAHTKTQLSPEYFQLCTEFLMGLANIAPTIIIAGNHDGNLKNADRQDAITPIINAIKHPQIHYLKDSGEFNPEQGLCFNVLSIFDRDNWVKPTDPSAVNIALYHGAMMGSKTGANWTMDQGDDDISIFKDFDFAMLGDIHRQQELDGEGRVRYSGSLVQQKFSESPLKGYLLWNIKSKDDFKVKKVYLSNPRPFITVKLNKDGTMPKDIHVPANCRLRLVSTTNLPSDKLRKARSYAEIHWKPYSITTLNGKESHSSNDGNYANVLLKENLRNLSVQESYIRDYLSGMELDESVVSKVLDHNKKYDIIAQQNEEVTRNVVWKIKEAEWDNLFNYGEKNKINFEKLNGLVGIFGRNYSGKSSIVDSLLFTLFNTTSKGERKNVHIVNQNRERGKGKVQIEIGDKTYQVCRNIEKYTKKLRGRETQEARIDLDFSLISEDESLNGTTRNETDANIRKRFGTIDDFLLTSMSSQLDSLSFVKEGSTKRKEILAKFLDLEIFDSKF
;
A
#
# COMPACT_ATOMS: atom_id res chain seq x y z
N MET A 1 40.20 -6.43 -20.51
CA MET A 1 39.01 -5.72 -21.02
C MET A 1 37.80 -6.44 -20.47
N TYR A 2 36.91 -5.73 -19.80
CA TYR A 2 35.77 -6.32 -19.14
C TYR A 2 34.48 -5.79 -19.75
N LYS A 3 33.56 -6.68 -20.13
CA LYS A 3 32.19 -6.36 -20.53
C LYS A 3 31.24 -6.72 -19.40
N ILE A 4 30.68 -5.72 -18.73
CA ILE A 4 29.83 -5.91 -17.56
C ILE A 4 28.42 -5.39 -17.83
N ALA A 5 27.42 -6.26 -17.68
CA ALA A 5 26.02 -5.86 -17.72
C ALA A 5 25.60 -5.41 -16.32
N HIS A 6 25.17 -4.16 -16.18
CA HIS A 6 24.73 -3.57 -14.93
C HIS A 6 23.23 -3.35 -14.96
N MET A 7 22.51 -4.00 -14.07
CA MET A 7 21.06 -3.89 -13.87
C MET A 7 20.71 -3.75 -12.40
N ALA A 8 19.52 -3.22 -12.12
CA ALA A 8 18.96 -3.07 -10.77
C ALA A 8 17.44 -2.96 -10.83
N ASP A 9 16.79 -2.90 -9.70
CA ASP A 9 15.37 -2.52 -9.56
C ASP A 9 14.46 -3.39 -10.43
N ILE A 10 14.61 -4.70 -10.30
CA ILE A 10 13.82 -5.70 -11.04
C ILE A 10 12.38 -5.67 -10.56
N HIS A 11 12.18 -5.58 -9.24
CA HIS A 11 10.89 -5.51 -8.58
C HIS A 11 9.88 -6.54 -9.10
N ILE A 12 10.18 -7.82 -8.95
CA ILE A 12 9.25 -8.89 -9.31
C ILE A 12 7.96 -8.71 -8.51
N ARG A 13 6.87 -8.34 -9.21
CA ARG A 13 5.58 -7.98 -8.64
C ARG A 13 4.63 -9.17 -8.56
N ASN A 14 3.34 -8.85 -8.35
CA ASN A 14 2.22 -9.79 -8.30
C ASN A 14 2.12 -10.63 -9.57
N LEU A 15 1.57 -11.82 -9.44
CA LEU A 15 1.39 -12.84 -10.48
C LEU A 15 0.91 -12.30 -11.84
N LYS A 16 -0.01 -11.34 -11.86
CA LYS A 16 -0.55 -10.76 -13.11
C LYS A 16 0.49 -10.09 -14.02
N TYR A 17 1.71 -9.85 -13.53
CA TYR A 17 2.81 -9.28 -14.31
C TYR A 17 3.86 -10.32 -14.74
N HIS A 18 3.81 -11.55 -14.22
CA HIS A 18 4.87 -12.53 -14.37
C HIS A 18 5.13 -12.90 -15.84
N ASP A 19 4.10 -13.01 -16.68
CA ASP A 19 4.28 -13.28 -18.11
C ASP A 19 5.03 -12.15 -18.83
N GLU A 20 4.80 -10.90 -18.41
CA GLU A 20 5.52 -9.75 -18.96
C GLU A 20 7.00 -9.79 -18.56
N TYR A 21 7.29 -10.15 -17.31
CA TYR A 21 8.67 -10.34 -16.84
C TYR A 21 9.37 -11.42 -17.66
N ARG A 22 8.75 -12.58 -17.89
CA ARG A 22 9.34 -13.65 -18.70
C ARG A 22 9.68 -13.20 -20.12
N VAL A 23 8.79 -12.42 -20.75
CA VAL A 23 9.06 -11.85 -22.08
C VAL A 23 10.26 -10.90 -22.05
N VAL A 24 10.36 -10.03 -21.04
CA VAL A 24 11.49 -9.09 -20.91
C VAL A 24 12.78 -9.83 -20.56
N PHE A 25 12.72 -10.81 -19.66
CA PHE A 25 13.89 -11.63 -19.29
C PHE A 25 14.45 -12.41 -20.48
N ASN A 26 13.61 -13.02 -21.30
CA ASN A 26 14.07 -13.72 -22.50
C ASN A 26 14.79 -12.77 -23.47
N LYS A 27 14.24 -11.58 -23.73
CA LYS A 27 14.91 -10.56 -24.55
C LYS A 27 16.23 -10.09 -23.95
N MET A 28 16.29 -9.98 -22.63
CA MET A 28 17.52 -9.63 -21.91
C MET A 28 18.56 -10.73 -22.06
N TYR A 29 18.19 -12.01 -21.87
CA TYR A 29 19.12 -13.14 -22.03
C TYR A 29 19.68 -13.20 -23.46
N GLU A 30 18.84 -13.08 -24.48
CA GLU A 30 19.29 -13.00 -25.88
C GLU A 30 20.26 -11.84 -26.10
N SER A 31 19.97 -10.67 -25.54
CA SER A 31 20.83 -9.49 -25.62
C SER A 31 22.18 -9.71 -24.95
N LEU A 32 22.19 -10.28 -23.74
CA LEU A 32 23.41 -10.56 -22.96
C LEU A 32 24.31 -11.58 -23.70
N LEU A 33 23.72 -12.62 -24.26
CA LEU A 33 24.44 -13.63 -25.07
C LEU A 33 25.06 -13.00 -26.33
N ASN A 34 24.31 -12.16 -27.04
CA ASN A 34 24.78 -11.46 -28.24
C ASN A 34 25.94 -10.50 -27.94
N GLU A 35 25.88 -9.80 -26.80
CA GLU A 35 26.93 -8.88 -26.34
C GLU A 35 28.14 -9.64 -25.78
N ARG A 36 28.03 -10.93 -25.44
CA ARG A 36 29.09 -11.76 -24.84
C ARG A 36 29.67 -11.09 -23.61
N VAL A 37 28.81 -10.87 -22.60
CA VAL A 37 29.20 -10.23 -21.35
C VAL A 37 30.10 -11.15 -20.52
N ASP A 38 31.12 -10.58 -19.87
CA ASP A 38 32.02 -11.32 -19.00
C ASP A 38 31.43 -11.44 -17.59
N TYR A 39 30.71 -10.42 -17.13
CA TYR A 39 30.08 -10.36 -15.81
C TYR A 39 28.72 -9.70 -15.88
N ILE A 40 27.86 -10.05 -14.92
CA ILE A 40 26.56 -9.42 -14.72
C ILE A 40 26.48 -8.92 -13.28
N THR A 41 26.10 -7.65 -13.08
CA THR A 41 25.83 -7.11 -11.75
C THR A 41 24.34 -6.80 -11.61
N VAL A 42 23.74 -7.22 -10.48
CA VAL A 42 22.38 -6.89 -10.09
C VAL A 42 22.45 -6.07 -8.81
N CYS A 43 22.30 -4.75 -8.94
CA CYS A 43 22.48 -3.81 -7.85
C CYS A 43 21.19 -3.60 -7.05
N GLY A 44 20.64 -4.67 -6.48
CA GLY A 44 19.52 -4.68 -5.52
C GLY A 44 18.12 -4.62 -6.11
N ASP A 45 17.15 -4.73 -5.22
CA ASP A 45 15.71 -4.65 -5.45
C ASP A 45 15.19 -5.65 -6.48
N ILE A 46 15.52 -6.93 -6.27
CA ILE A 46 14.92 -8.03 -7.05
C ILE A 46 13.48 -8.25 -6.61
N ALA A 47 13.21 -8.27 -5.29
CA ALA A 47 11.86 -8.36 -4.76
C ALA A 47 11.14 -7.00 -4.82
N HIS A 48 9.81 -7.02 -5.07
CA HIS A 48 8.99 -5.81 -4.95
C HIS A 48 8.58 -5.54 -3.50
N THR A 49 8.37 -6.59 -2.71
CA THR A 49 8.05 -6.52 -1.28
C THR A 49 8.77 -7.62 -0.53
N LYS A 50 9.34 -7.29 0.61
CA LYS A 50 10.09 -8.22 1.47
C LYS A 50 9.26 -9.15 2.33
N THR A 51 7.95 -8.92 2.44
CA THR A 51 7.06 -9.62 3.38
C THR A 51 5.94 -10.41 2.72
N GLN A 52 5.60 -10.11 1.48
CA GLN A 52 4.52 -10.77 0.74
C GLN A 52 5.10 -11.51 -0.47
N LEU A 53 5.77 -12.63 -0.21
CA LEU A 53 6.39 -13.47 -1.21
C LEU A 53 5.48 -14.67 -1.50
N SER A 54 5.04 -14.81 -2.76
CA SER A 54 4.23 -15.94 -3.20
C SER A 54 5.10 -17.07 -3.76
N PRO A 55 4.60 -18.31 -3.85
CA PRO A 55 5.30 -19.41 -4.52
C PRO A 55 5.74 -19.06 -5.94
N GLU A 56 4.90 -18.33 -6.69
CA GLU A 56 5.19 -17.90 -8.05
C GLU A 56 6.31 -16.85 -8.10
N TYR A 57 6.45 -16.03 -7.06
CA TYR A 57 7.60 -15.14 -6.93
C TYR A 57 8.90 -15.95 -6.83
N PHE A 58 8.93 -16.97 -5.94
CA PHE A 58 10.12 -17.83 -5.80
C PHE A 58 10.46 -18.51 -7.11
N GLN A 59 9.47 -19.01 -7.84
CA GLN A 59 9.69 -19.62 -9.14
C GLN A 59 10.28 -18.62 -10.14
N LEU A 60 9.67 -17.45 -10.32
CA LEU A 60 10.12 -16.45 -11.30
C LEU A 60 11.49 -15.87 -10.93
N CYS A 61 11.75 -15.64 -9.65
CA CYS A 61 13.06 -15.20 -9.17
C CYS A 61 14.14 -16.26 -9.44
N THR A 62 13.82 -17.53 -9.21
CA THR A 62 14.72 -18.66 -9.54
C THR A 62 14.99 -18.72 -11.05
N GLU A 63 13.96 -18.65 -11.89
CA GLU A 63 14.08 -18.57 -13.35
C GLU A 63 14.99 -17.42 -13.79
N PHE A 64 14.80 -16.23 -13.20
CA PHE A 64 15.61 -15.05 -13.48
C PHE A 64 17.09 -15.26 -13.13
N LEU A 65 17.38 -15.70 -11.93
CA LEU A 65 18.76 -15.88 -11.45
C LEU A 65 19.49 -16.99 -12.20
N MET A 66 18.82 -18.11 -12.44
CA MET A 66 19.38 -19.22 -13.23
C MET A 66 19.65 -18.81 -14.68
N GLY A 67 18.74 -18.04 -15.29
CA GLY A 67 18.91 -17.52 -16.63
C GLY A 67 20.14 -16.62 -16.76
N LEU A 68 20.43 -15.76 -15.79
CA LEU A 68 21.63 -14.95 -15.74
C LEU A 68 22.89 -15.80 -15.54
N ALA A 69 22.87 -16.69 -14.56
CA ALA A 69 24.01 -17.53 -14.19
C ALA A 69 24.44 -18.49 -15.32
N ASN A 70 23.53 -18.90 -16.18
CA ASN A 70 23.84 -19.70 -17.38
C ASN A 70 24.56 -18.89 -18.47
N ILE A 71 24.61 -17.57 -18.37
CA ILE A 71 25.26 -16.67 -19.33
C ILE A 71 26.64 -16.25 -18.85
N ALA A 72 26.73 -15.72 -17.63
CA ALA A 72 27.98 -15.23 -17.06
C ALA A 72 27.93 -15.20 -15.52
N PRO A 73 29.09 -15.14 -14.84
CA PRO A 73 29.15 -14.88 -13.39
C PRO A 73 28.30 -13.68 -13.01
N THR A 74 27.37 -13.90 -12.09
CA THR A 74 26.36 -12.92 -11.69
C THR A 74 26.60 -12.49 -10.25
N ILE A 75 26.95 -11.22 -10.06
CA ILE A 75 27.21 -10.58 -8.78
C ILE A 75 25.95 -9.82 -8.36
N ILE A 76 25.42 -10.15 -7.20
CA ILE A 76 24.14 -9.61 -6.71
C ILE A 76 24.36 -8.96 -5.36
N ILE A 77 23.88 -7.74 -5.17
CA ILE A 77 23.78 -7.10 -3.86
C ILE A 77 22.32 -6.96 -3.44
N ALA A 78 22.06 -6.81 -2.15
CA ALA A 78 20.73 -6.60 -1.63
C ALA A 78 20.31 -5.13 -1.72
N GLY A 79 19.02 -4.90 -2.06
CA GLY A 79 18.38 -3.60 -2.00
C GLY A 79 17.43 -3.44 -0.81
N ASN A 80 16.87 -2.26 -0.63
CA ASN A 80 15.99 -1.92 0.48
C ASN A 80 14.64 -2.65 0.45
N HIS A 81 14.21 -3.14 -0.73
CA HIS A 81 13.04 -3.99 -0.90
C HIS A 81 13.34 -5.48 -0.70
N ASP A 82 14.58 -5.91 -0.73
CA ASP A 82 14.98 -7.30 -0.52
C ASP A 82 15.09 -7.66 0.97
N GLY A 83 15.55 -6.71 1.82
CA GLY A 83 15.80 -6.94 3.24
C GLY A 83 15.19 -5.87 4.16
N ASN A 84 15.31 -6.09 5.47
CA ASN A 84 14.79 -5.17 6.48
C ASN A 84 15.92 -4.29 7.04
N LEU A 85 15.99 -3.02 6.62
CA LEU A 85 16.99 -2.06 7.08
C LEU A 85 16.98 -1.81 8.61
N LYS A 86 15.82 -2.02 9.27
CA LYS A 86 15.69 -1.84 10.73
C LYS A 86 16.13 -3.06 11.54
N ASN A 87 16.32 -4.19 10.88
CA ASN A 87 16.79 -5.44 11.50
C ASN A 87 17.54 -6.25 10.44
N ALA A 88 18.84 -5.99 10.32
CA ALA A 88 19.74 -6.64 9.36
C ALA A 88 19.93 -8.15 9.63
N ASP A 89 19.76 -8.60 10.88
CA ASP A 89 19.85 -10.02 11.27
C ASP A 89 18.68 -10.85 10.72
N ARG A 90 17.58 -10.17 10.33
CA ARG A 90 16.44 -10.87 9.73
C ARG A 90 16.78 -11.33 8.32
N GLN A 91 16.36 -12.55 8.01
CA GLN A 91 16.53 -13.12 6.67
C GLN A 91 15.84 -12.24 5.60
N ASP A 92 16.57 -11.97 4.51
CA ASP A 92 16.05 -11.25 3.34
C ASP A 92 15.29 -12.18 2.38
N ALA A 93 14.69 -11.58 1.33
CA ALA A 93 13.88 -12.30 0.34
C ALA A 93 14.70 -13.16 -0.63
N ILE A 94 16.01 -12.92 -0.76
CA ILE A 94 16.89 -13.53 -1.77
C ILE A 94 17.68 -14.70 -1.22
N THR A 95 18.19 -14.58 0.00
CA THR A 95 19.03 -15.62 0.65
C THR A 95 18.42 -17.05 0.57
N PRO A 96 17.13 -17.29 0.84
CA PRO A 96 16.55 -18.65 0.74
C PRO A 96 16.60 -19.21 -0.68
N ILE A 97 16.43 -18.34 -1.69
CA ILE A 97 16.45 -18.74 -3.10
C ILE A 97 17.88 -19.11 -3.51
N ILE A 98 18.85 -18.26 -3.18
CA ILE A 98 20.27 -18.52 -3.48
C ILE A 98 20.72 -19.82 -2.84
N ASN A 99 20.36 -20.05 -1.57
CA ASN A 99 20.71 -21.28 -0.83
C ASN A 99 20.07 -22.54 -1.44
N ALA A 100 18.90 -22.41 -2.07
CA ALA A 100 18.25 -23.50 -2.77
C ALA A 100 18.88 -23.78 -4.15
N ILE A 101 19.20 -22.72 -4.91
CA ILE A 101 19.78 -22.82 -6.26
C ILE A 101 21.21 -23.41 -6.22
N LYS A 102 22.08 -22.94 -5.33
CA LYS A 102 23.49 -23.35 -5.18
C LYS A 102 24.28 -23.37 -6.50
N HIS A 103 24.07 -22.37 -7.35
CA HIS A 103 24.76 -22.28 -8.64
C HIS A 103 26.13 -21.63 -8.49
N PRO A 104 27.23 -22.21 -9.04
CA PRO A 104 28.60 -21.70 -8.84
C PRO A 104 28.84 -20.30 -9.43
N GLN A 105 28.04 -19.88 -10.41
CA GLN A 105 28.13 -18.58 -11.06
C GLN A 105 27.27 -17.49 -10.37
N ILE A 106 26.60 -17.80 -9.27
CA ILE A 106 25.81 -16.81 -8.52
C ILE A 106 26.59 -16.40 -7.27
N HIS A 107 26.93 -15.13 -7.19
CA HIS A 107 27.64 -14.52 -6.07
C HIS A 107 26.72 -13.49 -5.41
N TYR A 108 26.03 -13.89 -4.34
CA TYR A 108 25.18 -12.99 -3.57
C TYR A 108 25.99 -12.38 -2.42
N LEU A 109 26.22 -11.08 -2.51
CA LEU A 109 27.05 -10.31 -1.60
C LEU A 109 26.14 -9.37 -0.79
N LYS A 110 25.63 -9.85 0.32
CA LYS A 110 24.72 -9.09 1.19
C LYS A 110 25.48 -8.08 2.05
N ASP A 111 26.64 -8.49 2.55
CA ASP A 111 27.46 -7.69 3.45
C ASP A 111 28.52 -6.91 2.67
N SER A 112 29.06 -5.85 3.28
CA SER A 112 30.13 -5.04 2.70
C SER A 112 31.42 -5.82 2.61
N GLY A 113 32.22 -5.53 1.57
CA GLY A 113 33.50 -6.18 1.37
C GLY A 113 33.92 -6.21 -0.09
N GLU A 114 35.09 -6.83 -0.34
CA GLU A 114 35.65 -7.01 -1.66
C GLU A 114 35.35 -8.39 -2.23
N PHE A 115 35.06 -8.42 -3.52
CA PHE A 115 34.93 -9.65 -4.31
C PHE A 115 35.83 -9.56 -5.54
N ASN A 116 36.84 -10.40 -5.59
CA ASN A 116 37.83 -10.46 -6.64
C ASN A 116 37.59 -11.69 -7.51
N PRO A 117 36.82 -11.60 -8.62
CA PRO A 117 36.57 -12.75 -9.49
C PRO A 117 37.81 -13.19 -10.25
N GLU A 118 38.72 -12.27 -10.55
CA GLU A 118 40.01 -12.51 -11.20
C GLU A 118 41.01 -11.42 -10.84
N GLN A 119 42.27 -11.66 -11.15
CA GLN A 119 43.35 -10.68 -10.89
C GLN A 119 43.14 -9.40 -11.72
N GLY A 120 43.17 -8.25 -11.06
CA GLY A 120 43.02 -6.94 -11.71
C GLY A 120 41.59 -6.42 -11.81
N LEU A 121 40.56 -7.16 -11.28
CA LEU A 121 39.20 -6.70 -11.17
C LEU A 121 38.66 -6.96 -9.75
N CYS A 122 38.14 -5.91 -9.11
CA CYS A 122 37.53 -5.99 -7.80
C CYS A 122 36.17 -5.32 -7.77
N PHE A 123 35.13 -6.06 -7.32
CA PHE A 123 33.85 -5.50 -6.97
C PHE A 123 33.81 -5.21 -5.47
N ASN A 124 33.53 -3.96 -5.12
CA ASN A 124 33.51 -3.46 -3.75
C ASN A 124 32.07 -3.19 -3.34
N VAL A 125 31.53 -4.00 -2.45
CA VAL A 125 30.16 -3.85 -1.98
C VAL A 125 30.11 -2.85 -0.84
N LEU A 126 29.32 -1.79 -1.03
CA LEU A 126 28.94 -0.82 0.01
C LEU A 126 27.51 -1.13 0.43
N SER A 127 27.33 -2.13 1.30
CA SER A 127 26.01 -2.60 1.71
C SER A 127 25.29 -1.59 2.58
N ILE A 128 24.00 -1.35 2.29
CA ILE A 128 23.14 -0.51 3.11
C ILE A 128 22.70 -1.17 4.42
N PHE A 129 23.00 -2.48 4.58
CA PHE A 129 22.67 -3.25 5.78
C PHE A 129 23.79 -3.27 6.82
N ASP A 130 25.02 -2.88 6.45
CA ASP A 130 26.19 -2.86 7.35
C ASP A 130 27.15 -1.70 7.06
N ARG A 131 26.61 -0.49 7.03
CA ARG A 131 27.34 0.76 6.69
C ARG A 131 28.64 0.96 7.47
N ASP A 132 28.71 0.47 8.70
CA ASP A 132 29.88 0.60 9.56
C ASP A 132 31.09 -0.23 9.06
N ASN A 133 30.85 -1.19 8.16
CA ASN A 133 31.86 -2.08 7.59
C ASN A 133 32.29 -1.71 6.16
N TRP A 134 31.91 -0.53 5.67
CA TRP A 134 32.36 -0.06 4.36
C TRP A 134 33.89 0.08 4.31
N VAL A 135 34.47 -0.55 3.32
CA VAL A 135 35.95 -0.57 3.15
C VAL A 135 36.36 0.16 1.88
N LYS A 136 37.58 0.67 1.87
CA LYS A 136 38.22 1.21 0.67
C LYS A 136 38.91 0.07 -0.09
N PRO A 137 39.14 0.23 -1.41
CA PRO A 137 39.88 -0.75 -2.21
C PRO A 137 41.25 -1.08 -1.60
N THR A 138 41.51 -2.38 -1.45
CA THR A 138 42.83 -2.84 -0.90
C THR A 138 43.91 -2.90 -1.97
N ASP A 139 43.54 -3.14 -3.24
CA ASP A 139 44.47 -3.12 -4.39
C ASP A 139 44.17 -1.94 -5.32
N PRO A 140 44.89 -0.81 -5.20
CA PRO A 140 44.75 0.33 -6.10
C PRO A 140 45.15 0.05 -7.54
N SER A 141 45.88 -1.04 -7.84
CA SER A 141 46.25 -1.40 -9.22
C SER A 141 45.14 -2.09 -9.99
N ALA A 142 44.24 -2.76 -9.30
CA ALA A 142 43.05 -3.38 -9.88
C ALA A 142 42.01 -2.33 -10.33
N VAL A 143 41.15 -2.69 -11.25
CA VAL A 143 39.91 -1.94 -11.57
C VAL A 143 38.93 -2.14 -10.44
N ASN A 144 38.69 -1.10 -9.67
CA ASN A 144 37.83 -1.12 -8.49
C ASN A 144 36.44 -0.56 -8.81
N ILE A 145 35.40 -1.40 -8.73
CA ILE A 145 34.02 -1.06 -9.03
C ILE A 145 33.20 -1.11 -7.74
N ALA A 146 32.67 0.04 -7.31
CA ALA A 146 31.74 0.08 -6.19
C ALA A 146 30.36 -0.43 -6.63
N LEU A 147 29.74 -1.30 -5.83
CA LEU A 147 28.36 -1.72 -5.97
C LEU A 147 27.55 -1.14 -4.80
N TYR A 148 26.53 -0.37 -5.10
CA TYR A 148 25.74 0.32 -4.09
C TYR A 148 24.26 0.36 -4.45
N HIS A 149 23.38 0.28 -3.45
CA HIS A 149 21.94 0.44 -3.62
C HIS A 149 21.41 1.49 -2.65
N GLY A 150 21.06 2.67 -3.14
CA GLY A 150 20.50 3.76 -2.34
C GLY A 150 20.39 5.06 -3.13
N ALA A 151 19.67 6.01 -2.57
CA ALA A 151 19.38 7.30 -3.19
C ALA A 151 20.55 8.29 -2.98
N MET A 152 21.16 8.74 -4.08
CA MET A 152 22.24 9.75 -4.05
C MET A 152 21.65 11.16 -4.11
N MET A 153 22.23 12.08 -3.31
CA MET A 153 21.92 13.51 -3.40
C MET A 153 22.14 14.03 -4.82
N GLY A 154 21.25 14.86 -5.32
CA GLY A 154 21.29 15.40 -6.68
C GLY A 154 20.77 14.48 -7.79
N SER A 155 20.43 13.21 -7.49
CA SER A 155 19.85 12.29 -8.46
C SER A 155 18.44 12.70 -8.87
N LYS A 156 18.02 12.34 -10.10
CA LYS A 156 16.69 12.63 -10.63
C LYS A 156 15.81 11.39 -10.60
N THR A 157 14.65 11.51 -9.99
CA THR A 157 13.63 10.46 -10.00
C THR A 157 12.99 10.28 -11.38
N GLY A 158 12.21 9.21 -11.56
CA GLY A 158 11.44 8.96 -12.79
C GLY A 158 10.45 10.08 -13.15
N ALA A 159 10.04 10.91 -12.18
CA ALA A 159 9.17 12.06 -12.38
C ALA A 159 9.92 13.39 -12.66
N ASN A 160 11.22 13.33 -12.95
CA ASN A 160 12.12 14.50 -13.13
C ASN A 160 12.31 15.40 -11.90
N TRP A 161 11.94 14.94 -10.72
CA TRP A 161 12.23 15.64 -9.49
C TRP A 161 13.68 15.36 -9.06
N THR A 162 14.44 16.43 -8.76
CA THR A 162 15.80 16.32 -8.23
C THR A 162 15.72 16.11 -6.73
N MET A 163 16.46 15.14 -6.21
CA MET A 163 16.51 14.83 -4.78
C MET A 163 17.51 15.76 -4.09
N ASP A 164 16.99 16.72 -3.32
CA ASP A 164 17.82 17.63 -2.52
C ASP A 164 18.41 16.95 -1.27
N GLN A 165 17.77 15.85 -0.83
CA GLN A 165 18.21 14.99 0.27
C GLN A 165 18.24 13.55 -0.24
N GLY A 166 19.41 12.94 -0.22
CA GLY A 166 19.64 11.53 -0.52
C GLY A 166 20.14 10.79 0.72
N ASP A 167 20.31 9.48 0.60
CA ASP A 167 20.90 8.67 1.66
C ASP A 167 22.38 9.02 1.85
N ASP A 168 23.07 9.31 0.73
CA ASP A 168 24.50 9.59 0.69
C ASP A 168 24.85 10.62 -0.39
N ASP A 169 26.07 11.15 -0.30
CA ASP A 169 26.70 12.03 -1.28
C ASP A 169 27.65 11.26 -2.20
N ILE A 170 27.81 11.70 -3.43
CA ILE A 170 28.65 11.06 -4.45
C ILE A 170 30.12 10.87 -4.01
N SER A 171 30.60 11.66 -3.06
CA SER A 171 31.97 11.59 -2.54
C SER A 171 32.31 10.26 -1.88
N ILE A 172 31.34 9.44 -1.53
CA ILE A 172 31.60 8.07 -1.01
C ILE A 172 32.30 7.19 -2.04
N PHE A 173 32.20 7.51 -3.34
CA PHE A 173 32.80 6.74 -4.43
C PHE A 173 34.21 7.25 -4.86
N LYS A 174 34.74 8.27 -4.22
CA LYS A 174 36.02 8.92 -4.63
C LYS A 174 37.23 8.00 -4.67
N ASP A 175 37.21 6.93 -3.89
CA ASP A 175 38.33 5.97 -3.81
C ASP A 175 38.17 4.79 -4.81
N PHE A 176 37.07 4.79 -5.62
CA PHE A 176 36.77 3.75 -6.60
C PHE A 176 36.91 4.29 -8.03
N ASP A 177 37.21 3.40 -8.98
CA ASP A 177 37.33 3.78 -10.39
C ASP A 177 35.97 3.96 -11.04
N PHE A 178 34.98 3.12 -10.64
CA PHE A 178 33.60 3.13 -11.13
C PHE A 178 32.63 2.84 -10.01
N ALA A 179 31.36 3.27 -10.18
CA ALA A 179 30.27 2.90 -9.29
C ALA A 179 29.00 2.52 -10.07
N MET A 180 28.48 1.34 -9.75
CA MET A 180 27.25 0.76 -10.33
C MET A 180 26.16 0.79 -9.29
N LEU A 181 25.09 1.59 -9.55
CA LEU A 181 24.07 1.96 -8.56
C LEU A 181 22.68 1.39 -8.88
N GLY A 182 21.91 1.05 -7.84
CA GLY A 182 20.47 0.76 -7.86
C GLY A 182 19.68 1.68 -6.92
N ASP A 183 18.34 1.54 -6.84
CA ASP A 183 17.32 2.30 -6.13
C ASP A 183 16.60 3.36 -6.98
N ILE A 184 17.30 4.05 -7.86
CA ILE A 184 16.68 5.07 -8.71
C ILE A 184 16.33 4.48 -10.08
N HIS A 185 15.04 4.36 -10.37
CA HIS A 185 14.50 3.71 -11.58
C HIS A 185 14.81 4.43 -12.90
N ARG A 186 15.56 5.52 -12.88
CA ARG A 186 15.98 6.28 -14.04
C ARG A 186 17.45 6.04 -14.36
N GLN A 187 17.74 5.64 -15.61
CA GLN A 187 19.11 5.58 -16.11
C GLN A 187 19.74 6.97 -16.16
N GLN A 188 20.78 7.20 -15.40
CA GLN A 188 21.48 8.49 -15.35
C GLN A 188 22.93 8.34 -14.90
N GLU A 189 23.76 9.30 -15.27
CA GLU A 189 25.09 9.52 -14.72
C GLU A 189 25.04 10.63 -13.68
N LEU A 190 25.93 10.58 -12.71
CA LEU A 190 25.95 11.52 -11.59
C LEU A 190 27.19 12.41 -11.54
N ASP A 191 28.32 11.98 -12.10
CA ASP A 191 29.65 12.60 -11.94
C ASP A 191 30.14 13.42 -13.16
N GLY A 192 29.39 13.49 -14.23
CA GLY A 192 29.79 14.19 -15.46
C GLY A 192 30.88 13.49 -16.29
N GLU A 193 31.69 12.57 -15.70
CA GLU A 193 32.63 11.71 -16.39
C GLU A 193 32.03 10.37 -16.78
N GLY A 194 30.87 10.06 -16.21
CA GLY A 194 30.12 8.85 -16.48
C GLY A 194 30.65 7.59 -15.77
N ARG A 195 31.44 7.77 -14.71
CA ARG A 195 31.98 6.69 -13.87
C ARG A 195 30.98 6.20 -12.83
N VAL A 196 30.07 7.09 -12.39
CA VAL A 196 29.03 6.80 -11.39
C VAL A 196 27.67 6.81 -12.04
N ARG A 197 26.98 5.66 -12.11
CA ARG A 197 25.73 5.54 -12.86
C ARG A 197 24.69 4.68 -12.17
N TYR A 198 23.43 5.12 -12.28
CA TYR A 198 22.26 4.26 -12.09
C TYR A 198 21.90 3.53 -13.37
N SER A 199 21.68 2.21 -13.27
CA SER A 199 21.15 1.42 -14.39
C SER A 199 19.68 1.70 -14.65
N GLY A 200 18.95 2.21 -13.66
CA GLY A 200 17.49 2.29 -13.68
C GLY A 200 16.82 0.93 -13.57
N SER A 201 15.51 0.90 -13.46
CA SER A 201 14.76 -0.36 -13.39
C SER A 201 14.75 -1.10 -14.71
N LEU A 202 14.81 -2.42 -14.64
CA LEU A 202 14.80 -3.31 -15.82
C LEU A 202 13.45 -3.25 -16.56
N VAL A 203 12.36 -3.12 -15.79
CA VAL A 203 10.99 -3.06 -16.29
C VAL A 203 10.31 -1.78 -15.77
N GLN A 204 9.49 -1.17 -16.59
CA GLN A 204 8.71 0.01 -16.20
C GLN A 204 7.71 -0.33 -15.09
N GLN A 205 7.75 0.41 -13.98
CA GLN A 205 6.96 0.12 -12.79
C GLN A 205 5.65 0.92 -12.71
N LYS A 206 5.60 2.14 -13.26
CA LYS A 206 4.46 3.07 -13.16
C LYS A 206 4.42 4.07 -14.31
N PHE A 207 3.27 4.74 -14.46
CA PHE A 207 3.03 5.74 -15.52
C PHE A 207 3.95 6.97 -15.48
N SER A 208 4.57 7.27 -14.36
CA SER A 208 5.49 8.41 -14.24
C SER A 208 6.90 8.11 -14.72
N GLU A 209 7.19 6.87 -15.10
CA GLU A 209 8.50 6.45 -15.58
C GLU A 209 8.55 6.44 -17.11
N SER A 210 9.76 6.63 -17.66
CA SER A 210 10.00 6.43 -19.09
C SER A 210 9.73 4.98 -19.49
N PRO A 211 9.13 4.71 -20.65
CA PRO A 211 9.00 3.36 -21.19
C PRO A 211 10.35 2.76 -21.66
N LEU A 212 11.38 3.60 -21.80
CA LEU A 212 12.73 3.16 -22.17
C LEU A 212 13.42 2.59 -20.92
N LYS A 213 13.34 1.27 -20.77
CA LYS A 213 13.90 0.48 -19.68
C LYS A 213 14.88 -0.58 -20.21
N GLY A 214 15.75 -1.06 -19.33
CA GLY A 214 16.74 -2.07 -19.71
C GLY A 214 17.94 -2.02 -18.75
N TYR A 215 19.15 -2.19 -19.27
CA TYR A 215 20.37 -2.27 -18.49
C TYR A 215 21.50 -1.43 -19.11
N LEU A 216 22.58 -1.21 -18.37
CA LEU A 216 23.81 -0.59 -18.87
C LEU A 216 24.84 -1.66 -19.23
N LEU A 217 25.49 -1.51 -20.37
CA LEU A 217 26.62 -2.34 -20.78
C LEU A 217 27.89 -1.51 -20.67
N TRP A 218 28.74 -1.87 -19.72
CA TRP A 218 30.05 -1.30 -19.52
C TRP A 218 31.09 -2.08 -20.32
N ASN A 219 31.91 -1.37 -21.09
CA ASN A 219 33.10 -1.91 -21.75
C ASN A 219 34.32 -1.21 -21.15
N ILE A 220 35.00 -1.87 -20.23
CA ILE A 220 36.10 -1.31 -19.46
C ILE A 220 37.38 -1.95 -19.97
N LYS A 221 38.24 -1.19 -20.65
CA LYS A 221 39.57 -1.63 -21.06
C LYS A 221 40.63 -1.29 -20.00
N SER A 222 40.50 -0.11 -19.39
CA SER A 222 41.33 0.37 -18.27
C SER A 222 40.53 1.38 -17.46
N LYS A 223 41.11 1.89 -16.38
CA LYS A 223 40.49 2.94 -15.56
C LYS A 223 40.15 4.21 -16.36
N ASP A 224 40.91 4.50 -17.43
CA ASP A 224 40.76 5.71 -18.24
C ASP A 224 40.17 5.45 -19.64
N ASP A 225 40.08 4.18 -20.10
CA ASP A 225 39.47 3.81 -21.37
C ASP A 225 38.27 2.90 -21.12
N PHE A 226 37.11 3.50 -21.07
CA PHE A 226 35.84 2.81 -20.90
C PHE A 226 34.70 3.44 -21.71
N LYS A 227 33.64 2.66 -21.97
CA LYS A 227 32.42 3.11 -22.64
C LYS A 227 31.22 2.47 -21.98
N VAL A 228 30.13 3.24 -21.84
CA VAL A 228 28.87 2.74 -21.29
C VAL A 228 27.77 2.92 -22.32
N LYS A 229 27.13 1.82 -22.70
CA LYS A 229 26.01 1.78 -23.64
C LYS A 229 24.70 1.50 -22.88
N LYS A 230 23.65 2.25 -23.19
CA LYS A 230 22.28 1.95 -22.72
C LYS A 230 21.68 0.90 -23.64
N VAL A 231 21.24 -0.23 -23.08
CA VAL A 231 20.54 -1.28 -23.81
C VAL A 231 19.08 -1.27 -23.36
N TYR A 232 18.18 -0.99 -24.31
CA TYR A 232 16.76 -0.91 -24.04
C TYR A 232 16.06 -2.22 -24.39
N LEU A 233 15.16 -2.63 -23.50
CA LEU A 233 14.33 -3.83 -23.65
C LEU A 233 12.88 -3.42 -23.85
N SER A 234 12.24 -3.94 -24.89
CA SER A 234 10.84 -3.62 -25.15
C SER A 234 9.92 -4.35 -24.17
N ASN A 235 9.11 -3.58 -23.44
CA ASN A 235 8.06 -4.12 -22.57
C ASN A 235 6.84 -4.51 -23.43
N PRO A 236 6.25 -5.71 -23.30
CA PRO A 236 5.05 -6.12 -24.04
C PRO A 236 3.80 -5.30 -23.68
N ARG A 237 3.74 -4.72 -22.49
CA ARG A 237 2.61 -3.89 -21.99
C ARG A 237 3.10 -2.62 -21.29
N PRO A 238 3.70 -1.67 -22.06
CA PRO A 238 4.26 -0.45 -21.45
C PRO A 238 3.17 0.44 -20.86
N PHE A 239 3.53 1.23 -19.86
CA PHE A 239 2.66 2.29 -19.31
C PHE A 239 2.84 3.56 -20.13
N ILE A 240 1.82 3.98 -20.85
CA ILE A 240 1.84 5.15 -21.73
C ILE A 240 0.87 6.20 -21.21
N THR A 241 1.35 7.44 -21.08
CA THR A 241 0.50 8.59 -20.73
C THR A 241 0.33 9.48 -21.94
N VAL A 242 -0.91 9.72 -22.34
CA VAL A 242 -1.29 10.66 -23.39
C VAL A 242 -2.01 11.85 -22.78
N LYS A 243 -1.49 13.06 -23.03
CA LYS A 243 -2.14 14.31 -22.64
C LYS A 243 -3.12 14.71 -23.73
N LEU A 244 -4.40 14.81 -23.38
CA LEU A 244 -5.44 15.29 -24.29
C LEU A 244 -5.26 16.79 -24.56
N ASN A 245 -5.71 17.23 -25.72
CA ASN A 245 -5.86 18.65 -26.02
C ASN A 245 -6.90 19.29 -25.10
N LYS A 246 -6.91 20.61 -24.96
CA LYS A 246 -7.85 21.34 -24.10
C LYS A 246 -9.32 21.12 -24.45
N ASP A 247 -9.62 20.78 -25.70
CA ASP A 247 -10.97 20.46 -26.20
C ASP A 247 -11.36 18.98 -26.02
N GLY A 248 -10.45 18.15 -25.52
CA GLY A 248 -10.63 16.71 -25.30
C GLY A 248 -10.26 15.82 -26.49
N THR A 249 -9.74 16.40 -27.60
CA THR A 249 -9.25 15.63 -28.74
C THR A 249 -7.88 15.01 -28.48
N MET A 250 -7.55 13.98 -29.27
CA MET A 250 -6.22 13.37 -29.23
C MET A 250 -5.17 14.31 -29.84
N PRO A 251 -3.94 14.35 -29.29
CA PRO A 251 -2.84 15.04 -29.94
C PRO A 251 -2.54 14.39 -31.29
N LYS A 252 -2.10 15.19 -32.26
CA LYS A 252 -1.65 14.70 -33.58
C LYS A 252 -0.27 14.04 -33.42
N ASP A 253 0.03 13.12 -34.33
CA ASP A 253 1.36 12.50 -34.50
C ASP A 253 1.91 11.76 -33.26
N ILE A 254 1.03 11.23 -32.41
CA ILE A 254 1.43 10.40 -31.28
C ILE A 254 1.39 8.91 -31.64
N HIS A 255 2.51 8.24 -31.42
CA HIS A 255 2.57 6.79 -31.54
C HIS A 255 2.29 6.11 -30.20
N VAL A 256 1.22 5.32 -30.12
CA VAL A 256 0.86 4.53 -28.95
C VAL A 256 0.91 3.06 -29.33
N PRO A 257 1.78 2.25 -28.70
CA PRO A 257 1.88 0.84 -29.02
C PRO A 257 0.59 0.09 -28.62
N ALA A 258 0.20 -0.90 -29.40
CA ALA A 258 -0.88 -1.80 -29.03
C ALA A 258 -0.55 -2.54 -27.71
N ASN A 259 -1.58 -3.05 -27.03
CA ASN A 259 -1.45 -3.75 -25.76
C ASN A 259 -0.82 -2.93 -24.62
N CYS A 260 -0.62 -1.62 -24.76
CA CYS A 260 -0.11 -0.78 -23.69
C CYS A 260 -1.15 -0.61 -22.56
N ARG A 261 -0.68 -0.27 -21.37
CA ARG A 261 -1.52 0.34 -20.32
C ARG A 261 -1.58 1.83 -20.60
N LEU A 262 -2.73 2.30 -21.06
CA LEU A 262 -2.92 3.69 -21.48
C LEU A 262 -3.51 4.52 -20.34
N ARG A 263 -2.96 5.71 -20.14
CA ARG A 263 -3.53 6.74 -19.29
C ARG A 263 -3.76 8.00 -20.10
N LEU A 264 -5.04 8.37 -20.24
CA LEU A 264 -5.45 9.62 -20.84
C LEU A 264 -5.51 10.70 -19.74
N VAL A 265 -4.83 11.81 -19.94
CA VAL A 265 -4.76 12.90 -18.97
C VAL A 265 -5.27 14.19 -19.64
N SER A 266 -6.31 14.77 -19.06
CA SER A 266 -6.70 16.15 -19.39
C SER A 266 -6.13 17.12 -18.36
N THR A 267 -5.63 18.26 -18.80
CA THR A 267 -5.19 19.36 -17.94
C THR A 267 -6.33 20.30 -17.55
N THR A 268 -7.46 20.22 -18.26
CA THR A 268 -8.69 20.96 -17.99
C THR A 268 -9.78 20.01 -17.56
N ASN A 269 -10.79 20.48 -16.81
CA ASN A 269 -11.94 19.67 -16.48
C ASN A 269 -12.83 19.50 -17.73
N LEU A 270 -12.72 18.35 -18.38
CA LEU A 270 -13.51 18.04 -19.57
C LEU A 270 -14.85 17.40 -19.19
N PRO A 271 -15.93 17.71 -19.93
CA PRO A 271 -17.20 17.01 -19.83
C PRO A 271 -17.05 15.49 -20.08
N SER A 272 -17.89 14.69 -19.43
CA SER A 272 -17.81 13.23 -19.49
C SER A 272 -17.96 12.67 -20.92
N ASP A 273 -18.76 13.31 -21.78
CA ASP A 273 -18.95 12.94 -23.17
C ASP A 273 -17.65 13.05 -24.00
N LYS A 274 -16.86 14.10 -23.75
CA LYS A 274 -15.55 14.28 -24.41
C LYS A 274 -14.53 13.25 -23.97
N LEU A 275 -14.49 12.95 -22.68
CA LEU A 275 -13.61 11.87 -22.15
C LEU A 275 -14.01 10.51 -22.72
N ARG A 276 -15.30 10.24 -22.85
CA ARG A 276 -15.84 9.01 -23.44
C ARG A 276 -15.44 8.88 -24.92
N LYS A 277 -15.60 9.95 -25.71
CA LYS A 277 -15.13 9.99 -27.11
C LYS A 277 -13.63 9.75 -27.24
N ALA A 278 -12.83 10.37 -26.37
CA ALA A 278 -11.39 10.13 -26.35
C ALA A 278 -11.04 8.69 -26.01
N ARG A 279 -11.73 8.09 -25.04
CA ARG A 279 -11.57 6.68 -24.67
C ARG A 279 -11.93 5.74 -25.82
N SER A 280 -13.11 5.92 -26.45
CA SER A 280 -13.55 5.10 -27.58
C SER A 280 -12.59 5.22 -28.77
N TYR A 281 -12.09 6.43 -29.05
CA TYR A 281 -11.06 6.60 -30.06
C TYR A 281 -9.81 5.75 -29.76
N ALA A 282 -9.31 5.79 -28.52
CA ALA A 282 -8.14 5.04 -28.11
C ALA A 282 -8.37 3.51 -28.19
N GLU A 283 -9.55 3.03 -27.80
CA GLU A 283 -9.94 1.62 -27.87
C GLU A 283 -9.93 1.10 -29.31
N ILE A 284 -10.47 1.88 -30.26
CA ILE A 284 -10.56 1.51 -31.68
C ILE A 284 -9.19 1.56 -32.37
N HIS A 285 -8.45 2.65 -32.17
CA HIS A 285 -7.24 2.91 -32.99
C HIS A 285 -5.96 2.35 -32.39
N TRP A 286 -5.84 2.27 -31.03
CA TRP A 286 -4.61 1.85 -30.36
C TRP A 286 -4.72 0.49 -29.67
N LYS A 287 -5.93 -0.03 -29.48
CA LYS A 287 -6.20 -1.34 -28.86
C LYS A 287 -5.36 -1.58 -27.60
N PRO A 288 -5.42 -0.68 -26.60
CA PRO A 288 -4.65 -0.83 -25.39
C PRO A 288 -5.15 -2.00 -24.54
N TYR A 289 -4.28 -2.56 -23.71
CA TYR A 289 -4.64 -3.59 -22.72
C TYR A 289 -5.61 -3.04 -21.65
N SER A 290 -5.39 -1.81 -21.23
CA SER A 290 -6.28 -1.12 -20.28
C SER A 290 -6.20 0.39 -20.49
N ILE A 291 -7.31 1.11 -20.17
CA ILE A 291 -7.38 2.56 -20.24
C ILE A 291 -7.81 3.12 -18.88
N THR A 292 -7.04 4.08 -18.40
CA THR A 292 -7.39 4.94 -17.26
C THR A 292 -7.49 6.38 -17.71
N THR A 293 -8.44 7.14 -17.16
CA THR A 293 -8.62 8.56 -17.48
C THR A 293 -8.37 9.39 -16.22
N LEU A 294 -7.57 10.45 -16.34
CA LEU A 294 -7.41 11.47 -15.31
C LEU A 294 -7.92 12.77 -15.88
N ASN A 295 -9.02 13.27 -15.33
CA ASN A 295 -9.57 14.56 -15.70
C ASN A 295 -8.93 15.65 -14.82
N GLY A 296 -8.41 16.70 -15.42
CA GLY A 296 -7.73 17.77 -14.71
C GLY A 296 -8.70 18.48 -13.76
N LYS A 297 -8.26 18.70 -12.53
CA LYS A 297 -8.89 19.69 -11.66
C LYS A 297 -8.37 21.05 -12.10
N GLU A 298 -9.27 21.97 -12.42
CA GLU A 298 -8.91 23.38 -12.43
C GLU A 298 -8.43 23.74 -11.02
N SER A 299 -7.21 24.27 -10.93
CA SER A 299 -6.72 24.95 -9.74
C SER A 299 -7.45 26.30 -9.64
N HIS A 300 -8.73 26.27 -9.30
CA HIS A 300 -9.46 27.45 -8.86
C HIS A 300 -9.76 27.31 -7.38
N SER A 301 -9.06 28.09 -6.61
CA SER A 301 -9.54 28.60 -5.33
C SER A 301 -11.02 29.00 -5.48
N SER A 302 -11.87 28.50 -4.57
CA SER A 302 -13.30 28.81 -4.44
C SER A 302 -14.24 28.08 -5.43
N ASN A 303 -14.61 26.88 -5.13
CA ASN A 303 -15.92 26.20 -5.25
C ASN A 303 -15.83 24.67 -5.36
N ASP A 304 -14.75 24.04 -4.92
CA ASP A 304 -14.57 22.57 -4.90
C ASP A 304 -15.43 21.84 -3.84
N GLY A 305 -16.35 22.55 -3.21
CA GLY A 305 -17.38 21.94 -2.37
C GLY A 305 -18.46 21.15 -3.13
N ASN A 306 -18.51 21.25 -4.47
CA ASN A 306 -19.69 20.77 -5.20
C ASN A 306 -19.72 19.25 -5.43
N TYR A 307 -18.60 18.58 -5.70
CA TYR A 307 -18.62 17.11 -5.89
C TYR A 307 -18.72 16.35 -4.56
N ALA A 308 -17.99 16.78 -3.54
CA ALA A 308 -18.19 16.24 -2.19
C ALA A 308 -19.58 16.60 -1.66
N ASN A 309 -20.10 17.81 -1.96
CA ASN A 309 -21.45 18.23 -1.59
C ASN A 309 -22.54 17.53 -2.42
N VAL A 310 -22.30 17.13 -3.66
CA VAL A 310 -23.23 16.32 -4.46
C VAL A 310 -23.26 14.89 -3.92
N LEU A 311 -22.11 14.27 -3.66
CA LEU A 311 -22.04 12.94 -3.03
C LEU A 311 -22.59 12.93 -1.59
N LEU A 312 -22.48 14.06 -0.86
CA LEU A 312 -23.03 14.22 0.48
C LEU A 312 -24.53 14.59 0.47
N LYS A 313 -25.05 15.14 -0.64
CA LYS A 313 -26.46 15.55 -0.77
C LYS A 313 -27.35 14.49 -1.41
N GLU A 314 -26.80 13.62 -2.27
CA GLU A 314 -27.57 12.58 -2.93
C GLU A 314 -27.42 11.26 -2.16
N ASN A 315 -28.56 10.71 -1.76
CA ASN A 315 -28.60 9.39 -1.16
C ASN A 315 -28.39 8.32 -2.24
N LEU A 316 -27.15 7.88 -2.42
CA LEU A 316 -26.78 6.84 -3.40
C LEU A 316 -27.42 5.46 -3.11
N ARG A 317 -28.04 5.27 -1.95
CA ARG A 317 -28.86 4.10 -1.64
C ARG A 317 -30.25 4.14 -2.29
N ASN A 318 -30.66 5.31 -2.75
CA ASN A 318 -31.95 5.44 -3.43
C ASN A 318 -31.85 4.84 -4.83
N LEU A 319 -32.65 3.81 -5.08
CA LEU A 319 -32.72 3.12 -6.38
C LEU A 319 -32.94 4.07 -7.54
N SER A 320 -33.79 5.10 -7.38
CA SER A 320 -34.04 6.06 -8.46
C SER A 320 -32.80 6.89 -8.80
N VAL A 321 -31.96 7.20 -7.83
CA VAL A 321 -30.67 7.87 -8.04
C VAL A 321 -29.70 6.93 -8.76
N GLN A 322 -29.62 5.67 -8.33
CA GLN A 322 -28.80 4.65 -8.99
C GLN A 322 -29.24 4.41 -10.45
N GLU A 323 -30.53 4.29 -10.69
CA GLU A 323 -31.11 4.14 -12.04
C GLU A 323 -30.77 5.34 -12.93
N SER A 324 -30.84 6.54 -12.41
CA SER A 324 -30.45 7.75 -13.14
C SER A 324 -28.97 7.69 -13.57
N TYR A 325 -28.07 7.34 -12.66
CA TYR A 325 -26.64 7.20 -12.97
C TYR A 325 -26.35 6.05 -13.95
N ILE A 326 -27.05 4.90 -13.82
CA ILE A 326 -26.91 3.78 -14.76
C ILE A 326 -27.39 4.20 -16.14
N ARG A 327 -28.55 4.85 -16.27
CA ARG A 327 -29.07 5.36 -17.54
C ARG A 327 -28.13 6.39 -18.17
N ASP A 328 -27.62 7.33 -17.38
CA ASP A 328 -26.65 8.32 -17.87
C ASP A 328 -25.36 7.63 -18.37
N TYR A 329 -24.86 6.64 -17.63
CA TYR A 329 -23.68 5.87 -18.05
C TYR A 329 -23.94 5.09 -19.34
N LEU A 330 -25.09 4.44 -19.48
CA LEU A 330 -25.44 3.63 -20.65
C LEU A 330 -25.88 4.45 -21.86
N SER A 331 -26.31 5.70 -21.68
CA SER A 331 -26.83 6.57 -22.74
C SER A 331 -25.84 6.81 -23.91
N GLY A 332 -24.54 6.61 -23.65
CA GLY A 332 -23.49 6.72 -24.67
C GLY A 332 -23.09 5.43 -25.36
N MET A 333 -23.79 4.32 -25.11
CA MET A 333 -23.39 2.98 -25.61
C MET A 333 -24.28 2.47 -26.74
N GLU A 334 -25.23 3.26 -27.27
CA GLU A 334 -26.17 2.85 -28.35
C GLU A 334 -26.78 1.46 -28.11
N LEU A 335 -27.22 1.20 -26.85
CA LEU A 335 -27.82 -0.08 -26.46
C LEU A 335 -29.34 -0.06 -26.68
N ASP A 336 -29.91 -1.21 -27.02
CA ASP A 336 -31.35 -1.40 -27.04
C ASP A 336 -31.96 -1.19 -25.65
N GLU A 337 -33.11 -0.52 -25.57
CA GLU A 337 -33.80 -0.27 -24.29
C GLU A 337 -34.12 -1.58 -23.52
N SER A 338 -34.28 -2.70 -24.23
CA SER A 338 -34.41 -4.03 -23.61
C SER A 338 -33.19 -4.45 -22.81
N VAL A 339 -31.98 -4.06 -23.23
CA VAL A 339 -30.72 -4.31 -22.53
C VAL A 339 -30.61 -3.40 -21.32
N VAL A 340 -30.92 -2.11 -21.49
CA VAL A 340 -30.92 -1.12 -20.40
C VAL A 340 -31.88 -1.55 -19.30
N SER A 341 -33.11 -1.97 -19.66
CA SER A 341 -34.07 -2.47 -18.69
C SER A 341 -33.56 -3.67 -17.91
N LYS A 342 -32.94 -4.65 -18.57
CA LYS A 342 -32.34 -5.80 -17.86
C LYS A 342 -31.24 -5.41 -16.89
N VAL A 343 -30.40 -4.43 -17.23
CA VAL A 343 -29.37 -3.91 -16.31
C VAL A 343 -30.00 -3.28 -15.07
N LEU A 344 -31.07 -2.51 -15.26
CA LEU A 344 -31.80 -1.89 -14.14
C LEU A 344 -32.49 -2.94 -13.26
N ASP A 345 -33.09 -3.98 -13.86
CA ASP A 345 -33.71 -5.09 -13.13
C ASP A 345 -32.66 -5.87 -12.30
N HIS A 346 -31.48 -6.10 -12.87
CA HIS A 346 -30.38 -6.71 -12.14
C HIS A 346 -29.90 -5.81 -10.99
N ASN A 347 -29.72 -4.51 -11.22
CA ASN A 347 -29.35 -3.59 -10.15
C ASN A 347 -30.36 -3.64 -8.99
N LYS A 348 -31.66 -3.60 -9.29
CA LYS A 348 -32.71 -3.68 -8.29
C LYS A 348 -32.69 -5.00 -7.51
N LYS A 349 -32.53 -6.13 -8.22
CA LYS A 349 -32.41 -7.46 -7.61
C LYS A 349 -31.25 -7.55 -6.63
N TYR A 350 -30.06 -7.14 -7.06
CA TYR A 350 -28.87 -7.21 -6.22
C TYR A 350 -28.87 -6.16 -5.10
N ASP A 351 -29.55 -5.03 -5.30
CA ASP A 351 -29.75 -4.05 -4.24
C ASP A 351 -30.55 -4.63 -3.07
N ILE A 352 -31.63 -5.35 -3.36
CA ILE A 352 -32.44 -6.04 -2.33
C ILE A 352 -31.59 -7.08 -1.59
N ILE A 353 -30.80 -7.89 -2.30
CA ILE A 353 -29.94 -8.91 -1.69
C ILE A 353 -28.86 -8.26 -0.83
N ALA A 354 -28.21 -7.19 -1.31
CA ALA A 354 -27.19 -6.48 -0.57
C ALA A 354 -27.76 -5.86 0.72
N GLN A 355 -28.94 -5.24 0.65
CA GLN A 355 -29.60 -4.68 1.84
C GLN A 355 -30.00 -5.74 2.87
N GLN A 356 -30.42 -6.93 2.43
CA GLN A 356 -30.75 -8.03 3.34
C GLN A 356 -29.52 -8.59 4.08
N ASN A 357 -28.36 -8.58 3.43
CA ASN A 357 -27.12 -9.08 3.96
C ASN A 357 -26.29 -8.00 4.70
N GLU A 358 -26.83 -6.80 4.84
CA GLU A 358 -26.12 -5.69 5.45
C GLU A 358 -25.92 -5.90 6.96
N GLU A 359 -24.66 -5.93 7.39
CA GLU A 359 -24.31 -6.12 8.80
C GLU A 359 -24.34 -4.83 9.62
N VAL A 360 -24.30 -3.66 8.96
CA VAL A 360 -24.16 -2.35 9.63
C VAL A 360 -25.03 -1.31 8.95
N THR A 361 -25.89 -0.64 9.73
CA THR A 361 -26.63 0.55 9.26
C THR A 361 -25.74 1.78 9.49
N ARG A 362 -25.29 2.41 8.42
CA ARG A 362 -24.52 3.66 8.47
C ARG A 362 -25.42 4.87 8.29
N ASN A 363 -24.92 6.07 8.58
CA ASN A 363 -25.68 7.34 8.56
C ASN A 363 -26.75 7.48 9.65
N VAL A 364 -26.60 6.78 10.77
CA VAL A 364 -27.43 6.98 11.94
C VAL A 364 -26.76 7.97 12.87
N VAL A 365 -27.42 9.09 13.13
CA VAL A 365 -26.95 10.06 14.14
C VAL A 365 -27.41 9.59 15.51
N TRP A 366 -26.44 9.28 16.39
CA TRP A 366 -26.72 8.88 17.75
C TRP A 366 -25.89 9.69 18.76
N LYS A 367 -26.39 9.80 19.98
CA LYS A 367 -25.77 10.56 21.06
C LYS A 367 -25.64 9.71 22.31
N ILE A 368 -24.49 9.77 22.98
CA ILE A 368 -24.34 9.20 24.30
C ILE A 368 -25.04 10.13 25.30
N LYS A 369 -25.99 9.62 26.06
CA LYS A 369 -26.69 10.34 27.13
C LYS A 369 -25.93 10.22 28.43
N GLU A 370 -25.61 8.98 28.80
CA GLU A 370 -25.01 8.68 30.11
C GLU A 370 -24.10 7.46 29.99
N ALA A 371 -23.01 7.46 30.76
CA ALA A 371 -22.14 6.31 30.95
C ALA A 371 -21.88 6.09 32.43
N GLU A 372 -22.00 4.81 32.84
CA GLU A 372 -21.69 4.36 34.21
C GLU A 372 -20.70 3.19 34.11
N TRP A 373 -19.76 3.11 35.05
CA TRP A 373 -18.86 1.96 35.11
C TRP A 373 -18.38 1.69 36.53
N ASP A 374 -18.19 0.42 36.82
CA ASP A 374 -17.68 -0.08 38.09
C ASP A 374 -16.48 -0.99 37.82
N ASN A 375 -15.42 -0.78 38.56
CA ASN A 375 -14.23 -1.64 38.62
C ASN A 375 -13.60 -1.92 37.25
N LEU A 376 -13.66 -0.98 36.33
CA LEU A 376 -12.95 -1.05 35.05
C LEU A 376 -11.64 -0.29 35.11
N PHE A 377 -10.55 -0.90 34.60
CA PHE A 377 -9.21 -0.34 34.57
C PHE A 377 -8.73 0.15 35.95
N ASN A 378 -8.46 1.46 36.10
CA ASN A 378 -8.00 2.05 37.35
C ASN A 378 -9.14 2.55 38.27
N TYR A 379 -10.38 2.42 37.84
CA TYR A 379 -11.54 2.93 38.56
C TYR A 379 -12.11 1.90 39.54
N GLY A 380 -12.67 2.39 40.61
CA GLY A 380 -13.49 1.64 41.57
C GLY A 380 -14.97 1.66 41.17
N GLU A 381 -15.84 1.72 42.14
CA GLU A 381 -17.29 1.66 41.98
C GLU A 381 -17.94 3.04 41.81
N LYS A 382 -19.15 3.08 41.26
CA LYS A 382 -20.05 4.24 41.16
C LYS A 382 -19.48 5.41 40.33
N ASN A 383 -18.78 5.09 39.24
CA ASN A 383 -18.36 6.12 38.29
C ASN A 383 -19.48 6.41 37.30
N LYS A 384 -19.71 7.70 37.04
CA LYS A 384 -20.82 8.14 36.19
C LYS A 384 -20.46 9.43 35.46
N ILE A 385 -20.78 9.52 34.20
CA ILE A 385 -20.75 10.75 33.40
C ILE A 385 -22.11 10.92 32.73
N ASN A 386 -22.74 12.07 32.96
CA ASN A 386 -23.95 12.46 32.23
C ASN A 386 -23.55 13.45 31.13
N PHE A 387 -23.60 12.99 29.87
CA PHE A 387 -23.21 13.78 28.71
C PHE A 387 -24.21 14.86 28.33
N GLU A 388 -25.48 14.72 28.71
CA GLU A 388 -26.50 15.76 28.48
C GLU A 388 -26.21 17.05 29.25
N LYS A 389 -25.45 16.95 30.37
CA LYS A 389 -25.04 18.09 31.18
C LYS A 389 -23.74 18.77 30.70
N LEU A 390 -23.06 18.17 29.70
CA LEU A 390 -21.81 18.68 29.16
C LEU A 390 -22.11 19.52 27.91
N ASN A 391 -21.70 20.78 27.92
CA ASN A 391 -21.86 21.69 26.80
C ASN A 391 -20.51 22.29 26.39
N GLY A 392 -20.28 22.42 25.12
CA GLY A 392 -19.05 23.01 24.58
C GLY A 392 -17.82 22.11 24.74
N LEU A 393 -16.65 22.71 24.91
CA LEU A 393 -15.38 22.03 25.06
C LEU A 393 -15.15 21.62 26.53
N VAL A 394 -14.98 20.34 26.77
CA VAL A 394 -14.76 19.78 28.11
C VAL A 394 -13.34 19.23 28.24
N GLY A 395 -12.57 19.69 29.20
CA GLY A 395 -11.22 19.22 29.50
C GLY A 395 -11.19 18.20 30.65
N ILE A 396 -10.45 17.10 30.50
CA ILE A 396 -10.18 16.12 31.54
C ILE A 396 -8.73 16.28 32.00
N PHE A 397 -8.55 16.76 33.26
CA PHE A 397 -7.25 17.03 33.85
C PHE A 397 -6.88 16.02 34.93
N GLY A 398 -5.60 15.73 35.08
CA GLY A 398 -5.10 14.82 36.09
C GLY A 398 -3.64 14.43 35.85
N ARG A 399 -2.99 13.85 36.85
CA ARG A 399 -1.61 13.35 36.75
C ARG A 399 -1.51 12.22 35.71
N ASN A 400 -0.29 11.97 35.22
CA ASN A 400 -0.05 10.79 34.37
C ASN A 400 -0.42 9.51 35.16
N TYR A 401 -0.95 8.52 34.46
CA TYR A 401 -1.47 7.26 35.03
C TYR A 401 -2.70 7.39 35.94
N SER A 402 -3.32 8.55 36.07
CA SER A 402 -4.54 8.74 36.90
C SER A 402 -5.82 8.14 36.29
N GLY A 403 -5.76 7.56 35.10
CA GLY A 403 -6.91 6.94 34.44
C GLY A 403 -7.69 7.84 33.49
N LYS A 404 -7.16 9.00 33.06
CA LYS A 404 -7.83 9.90 32.09
C LYS A 404 -8.28 9.16 30.83
N SER A 405 -7.39 8.41 30.19
CA SER A 405 -7.70 7.61 28.99
C SER A 405 -8.63 6.44 29.30
N SER A 406 -8.63 5.93 30.52
CA SER A 406 -9.47 4.81 30.93
C SER A 406 -10.96 5.15 30.97
N ILE A 407 -11.33 6.44 31.01
CA ILE A 407 -12.72 6.88 30.83
C ILE A 407 -13.20 6.50 29.42
N VAL A 408 -12.41 6.86 28.41
CA VAL A 408 -12.72 6.54 27.02
C VAL A 408 -12.65 5.02 26.79
N ASP A 409 -11.64 4.36 27.34
CA ASP A 409 -11.52 2.90 27.24
C ASP A 409 -12.71 2.17 27.88
N SER A 410 -13.31 2.71 28.95
CA SER A 410 -14.52 2.15 29.56
C SER A 410 -15.74 2.27 28.63
N LEU A 411 -15.87 3.38 27.89
CA LEU A 411 -16.89 3.55 26.85
C LEU A 411 -16.68 2.56 25.69
N LEU A 412 -15.45 2.47 25.17
CA LEU A 412 -15.11 1.57 24.05
C LEU A 412 -15.30 0.11 24.43
N PHE A 413 -14.92 -0.27 25.64
CA PHE A 413 -15.17 -1.62 26.15
C PHE A 413 -16.66 -1.92 26.22
N THR A 414 -17.44 -1.01 26.77
CA THR A 414 -18.89 -1.23 26.96
C THR A 414 -19.60 -1.36 25.61
N LEU A 415 -19.30 -0.47 24.65
CA LEU A 415 -19.97 -0.45 23.36
C LEU A 415 -19.42 -1.51 22.39
N PHE A 416 -18.11 -1.63 22.26
CA PHE A 416 -17.46 -2.37 21.17
C PHE A 416 -16.53 -3.51 21.65
N ASN A 417 -16.44 -3.78 22.96
CA ASN A 417 -15.56 -4.80 23.53
C ASN A 417 -14.08 -4.62 23.16
N THR A 418 -13.61 -3.38 23.09
CA THR A 418 -12.22 -3.04 22.70
C THR A 418 -11.69 -1.88 23.54
N THR A 419 -10.47 -1.44 23.30
CA THR A 419 -9.83 -0.27 23.93
C THR A 419 -9.14 0.60 22.89
N SER A 420 -8.83 1.85 23.24
CA SER A 420 -8.13 2.81 22.37
C SER A 420 -6.70 2.38 21.95
N LYS A 421 -6.14 1.36 22.59
CA LYS A 421 -4.79 0.82 22.32
C LYS A 421 -4.80 -0.55 21.65
N GLY A 422 -5.93 -0.95 21.07
CA GLY A 422 -6.13 -2.24 20.44
C GLY A 422 -6.56 -3.34 21.43
N GLU A 423 -6.49 -4.59 21.00
CA GLU A 423 -6.94 -5.73 21.80
C GLU A 423 -6.10 -5.91 23.07
N ARG A 424 -6.75 -5.84 24.23
CA ARG A 424 -6.20 -6.27 25.51
C ARG A 424 -6.83 -7.60 25.91
N LYS A 425 -6.08 -8.41 26.65
CA LYS A 425 -6.69 -9.58 27.30
C LYS A 425 -7.79 -9.09 28.25
N ASN A 426 -8.98 -9.68 28.16
CA ASN A 426 -10.15 -9.29 28.97
C ASN A 426 -9.85 -9.20 30.46
N VAL A 427 -9.00 -10.05 30.99
CA VAL A 427 -8.59 -10.04 32.41
C VAL A 427 -7.99 -8.70 32.87
N HIS A 428 -7.39 -7.92 31.94
CA HIS A 428 -6.76 -6.64 32.24
C HIS A 428 -7.73 -5.45 32.16
N ILE A 429 -8.98 -5.68 31.76
CA ILE A 429 -10.03 -4.66 31.75
C ILE A 429 -10.61 -4.46 33.14
N VAL A 430 -10.75 -5.56 33.89
CA VAL A 430 -11.19 -5.50 35.29
C VAL A 430 -10.07 -4.93 36.15
N ASN A 431 -10.40 -4.04 37.09
CA ASN A 431 -9.45 -3.49 38.06
C ASN A 431 -8.66 -4.61 38.72
N GLN A 432 -7.36 -4.40 38.92
CA GLN A 432 -6.44 -5.42 39.46
C GLN A 432 -6.89 -6.00 40.79
N ASN A 433 -7.49 -5.17 41.64
CA ASN A 433 -7.92 -5.49 43.01
C ASN A 433 -9.37 -5.99 43.06
N ARG A 434 -9.99 -6.27 41.95
CA ARG A 434 -11.40 -6.66 41.86
C ARG A 434 -11.58 -7.88 40.95
N GLU A 435 -12.62 -8.66 41.23
CA GLU A 435 -12.98 -9.87 40.46
C GLU A 435 -14.01 -9.56 39.36
N ARG A 436 -14.81 -8.50 39.54
CA ARG A 436 -15.91 -8.15 38.65
C ARG A 436 -15.83 -6.69 38.26
N GLY A 437 -16.19 -6.40 37.01
CA GLY A 437 -16.37 -5.06 36.49
C GLY A 437 -17.64 -4.96 35.66
N LYS A 438 -18.12 -3.74 35.47
CA LYS A 438 -19.33 -3.45 34.72
C LYS A 438 -19.20 -2.14 33.97
N GLY A 439 -19.67 -2.11 32.72
CA GLY A 439 -19.92 -0.89 31.96
C GLY A 439 -21.37 -0.82 31.53
N LYS A 440 -21.95 0.38 31.57
CA LYS A 440 -23.33 0.67 31.13
C LYS A 440 -23.33 1.99 30.39
N VAL A 441 -23.90 2.01 29.17
CA VAL A 441 -23.99 3.22 28.34
C VAL A 441 -25.41 3.34 27.81
N GLN A 442 -25.98 4.55 27.95
CA GLN A 442 -27.26 4.91 27.36
C GLN A 442 -27.05 5.79 26.13
N ILE A 443 -27.72 5.46 25.04
CA ILE A 443 -27.57 6.07 23.72
C ILE A 443 -28.94 6.44 23.18
N GLU A 444 -29.04 7.62 22.60
CA GLU A 444 -30.24 8.13 21.94
C GLU A 444 -30.09 8.09 20.42
N ILE A 445 -31.09 7.56 19.73
CA ILE A 445 -31.27 7.62 18.28
C ILE A 445 -32.70 8.12 18.01
N GLY A 446 -32.81 9.33 17.49
CA GLY A 446 -34.10 9.98 17.33
C GLY A 446 -34.82 10.15 18.68
N ASP A 447 -35.97 9.56 18.82
CA ASP A 447 -36.80 9.56 20.04
C ASP A 447 -36.59 8.30 20.92
N LYS A 448 -35.75 7.36 20.48
CA LYS A 448 -35.52 6.08 21.15
C LYS A 448 -34.26 6.10 21.99
N THR A 449 -34.34 5.54 23.21
CA THR A 449 -33.20 5.39 24.11
C THR A 449 -32.83 3.93 24.28
N TYR A 450 -31.59 3.59 23.86
CA TYR A 450 -30.99 2.27 23.95
C TYR A 450 -30.03 2.18 25.14
N GLN A 451 -29.88 0.99 25.70
CA GLN A 451 -28.89 0.72 26.75
C GLN A 451 -28.04 -0.49 26.38
N VAL A 452 -26.74 -0.32 26.48
CA VAL A 452 -25.76 -1.41 26.42
C VAL A 452 -25.17 -1.60 27.81
N CYS A 453 -25.23 -2.82 28.33
CA CYS A 453 -24.63 -3.18 29.61
C CYS A 453 -23.69 -4.39 29.40
N ARG A 454 -22.42 -4.22 29.77
CA ARG A 454 -21.41 -5.26 29.63
C ARG A 454 -20.79 -5.55 31.00
N ASN A 455 -21.00 -6.78 31.48
CA ASN A 455 -20.42 -7.27 32.72
C ASN A 455 -19.22 -8.15 32.40
N ILE A 456 -18.20 -8.07 33.23
CA ILE A 456 -16.98 -8.84 33.07
C ILE A 456 -16.57 -9.44 34.43
N GLU A 457 -16.21 -10.73 34.44
CA GLU A 457 -15.84 -11.46 35.66
C GLU A 457 -14.58 -12.28 35.40
N LYS A 458 -13.59 -12.14 36.29
CA LYS A 458 -12.39 -12.96 36.31
C LYS A 458 -12.69 -14.36 36.82
N TYR A 459 -12.06 -15.37 36.27
CA TYR A 459 -12.11 -16.73 36.75
C TYR A 459 -10.78 -17.45 36.50
N THR A 460 -10.49 -18.44 37.32
CA THR A 460 -9.28 -19.28 37.20
C THR A 460 -9.57 -20.51 36.36
N LYS A 461 -8.82 -20.69 35.28
CA LYS A 461 -8.90 -21.86 34.41
C LYS A 461 -7.66 -22.71 34.61
N LYS A 462 -7.87 -24.02 34.86
CA LYS A 462 -6.78 -25.02 34.93
C LYS A 462 -6.62 -25.69 33.58
N LEU A 463 -5.47 -25.49 32.91
CA LEU A 463 -5.14 -26.15 31.67
C LEU A 463 -3.78 -26.86 31.81
N ARG A 464 -3.75 -28.19 31.64
CA ARG A 464 -2.52 -29.00 31.71
C ARG A 464 -1.68 -28.74 32.96
N GLY A 465 -2.33 -28.61 34.15
CA GLY A 465 -1.66 -28.40 35.42
C GLY A 465 -1.19 -26.95 35.69
N ARG A 466 -1.43 -26.02 34.79
CA ARG A 466 -1.16 -24.59 34.98
C ARG A 466 -2.46 -23.83 35.22
N GLU A 467 -2.47 -22.98 36.22
CA GLU A 467 -3.57 -22.06 36.48
C GLU A 467 -3.35 -20.78 35.69
N THR A 468 -4.37 -20.36 34.90
CA THR A 468 -4.39 -19.11 34.17
C THR A 468 -5.63 -18.33 34.55
N GLN A 469 -5.49 -17.02 34.75
CA GLN A 469 -6.64 -16.14 34.91
C GLN A 469 -7.19 -15.76 33.55
N GLU A 470 -8.48 -15.99 33.35
CA GLU A 470 -9.27 -15.55 32.20
C GLU A 470 -10.45 -14.70 32.70
N ALA A 471 -11.15 -14.06 31.76
CA ALA A 471 -12.37 -13.33 32.09
C ALA A 471 -13.47 -13.67 31.10
N ARG A 472 -14.69 -13.86 31.62
CA ARG A 472 -15.89 -14.02 30.81
C ARG A 472 -16.65 -12.70 30.78
N ILE A 473 -17.36 -12.48 29.70
CA ILE A 473 -18.14 -11.27 29.44
C ILE A 473 -19.58 -11.67 29.17
N ASP A 474 -20.51 -11.04 29.88
CA ASP A 474 -21.93 -11.09 29.63
C ASP A 474 -22.37 -9.73 29.07
N LEU A 475 -23.24 -9.74 28.06
CA LEU A 475 -23.69 -8.57 27.33
C LEU A 475 -25.21 -8.53 27.33
N ASP A 476 -25.76 -7.36 27.67
CA ASP A 476 -27.17 -7.05 27.56
C ASP A 476 -27.39 -5.78 26.74
N PHE A 477 -28.34 -5.86 25.81
CA PHE A 477 -28.72 -4.77 24.94
C PHE A 477 -30.24 -4.63 24.92
N SER A 478 -30.74 -3.44 25.25
CA SER A 478 -32.17 -3.19 25.39
C SER A 478 -32.57 -1.80 24.87
N LEU A 479 -33.80 -1.70 24.45
CA LEU A 479 -34.50 -0.46 24.12
C LEU A 479 -35.31 -0.03 25.37
N ILE A 480 -34.78 0.93 26.12
CA ILE A 480 -35.37 1.34 27.42
C ILE A 480 -36.72 2.04 27.21
N SER A 481 -36.84 2.84 26.16
CA SER A 481 -38.08 3.59 25.88
C SER A 481 -39.31 2.69 25.64
N GLU A 482 -39.11 1.43 25.26
CA GLU A 482 -40.16 0.47 24.95
C GLU A 482 -40.10 -0.80 25.81
N ASP A 483 -39.15 -0.86 26.78
CA ASP A 483 -38.88 -2.03 27.65
C ASP A 483 -38.66 -3.33 26.85
N GLU A 484 -37.96 -3.22 25.71
CA GLU A 484 -37.71 -4.33 24.77
C GLU A 484 -36.27 -4.81 24.88
N SER A 485 -36.07 -6.13 24.99
CA SER A 485 -34.75 -6.76 24.87
C SER A 485 -34.38 -6.93 23.40
N LEU A 486 -33.15 -6.48 23.05
CA LEU A 486 -32.57 -6.60 21.71
C LEU A 486 -31.43 -7.61 21.66
N ASN A 487 -31.36 -8.48 22.67
CA ASN A 487 -30.35 -9.53 22.74
C ASN A 487 -30.56 -10.56 21.62
N GLY A 488 -29.48 -11.03 21.04
CA GLY A 488 -29.48 -12.25 20.22
C GLY A 488 -29.47 -13.52 21.09
N THR A 489 -29.54 -14.69 20.45
CA THR A 489 -29.43 -15.99 21.14
C THR A 489 -28.04 -16.24 21.70
N THR A 490 -27.04 -15.55 21.15
CA THR A 490 -25.65 -15.59 21.58
C THR A 490 -25.11 -14.17 21.80
N ARG A 491 -23.99 -14.07 22.57
CA ARG A 491 -23.30 -12.79 22.74
C ARG A 491 -22.84 -12.20 21.39
N ASN A 492 -22.40 -13.04 20.45
CA ASN A 492 -21.95 -12.56 19.13
C ASN A 492 -23.10 -11.97 18.32
N GLU A 493 -24.30 -12.53 18.42
CA GLU A 493 -25.50 -11.95 17.80
C GLU A 493 -25.91 -10.64 18.47
N THR A 494 -25.81 -10.56 19.81
CA THR A 494 -26.05 -9.30 20.52
C THR A 494 -25.06 -8.23 20.11
N ASP A 495 -23.76 -8.56 20.00
CA ASP A 495 -22.73 -7.66 19.47
C ASP A 495 -23.00 -7.25 18.01
N ALA A 496 -23.54 -8.15 17.17
CA ALA A 496 -23.98 -7.84 15.80
C ALA A 496 -25.18 -6.88 15.79
N ASN A 497 -26.16 -7.09 16.69
CA ASN A 497 -27.31 -6.18 16.85
C ASN A 497 -26.88 -4.77 17.27
N ILE A 498 -25.85 -4.64 18.11
CA ILE A 498 -25.25 -3.36 18.49
C ILE A 498 -24.60 -2.70 17.28
N ARG A 499 -23.70 -3.44 16.56
CA ARG A 499 -23.04 -2.91 15.35
C ARG A 499 -24.01 -2.48 14.28
N LYS A 500 -25.10 -3.24 14.10
CA LYS A 500 -26.15 -2.89 13.14
C LYS A 500 -26.78 -1.53 13.41
N ARG A 501 -26.85 -1.08 14.69
CA ARG A 501 -27.50 0.18 15.07
C ARG A 501 -26.51 1.33 15.28
N PHE A 502 -25.32 1.07 15.78
CA PHE A 502 -24.36 2.11 16.17
C PHE A 502 -23.11 2.16 15.30
N GLY A 503 -22.97 1.27 14.33
CA GLY A 503 -21.76 1.13 13.54
C GLY A 503 -20.69 0.28 14.21
N THR A 504 -19.55 0.19 13.56
CA THR A 504 -18.37 -0.52 14.07
C THR A 504 -17.47 0.40 14.90
N ILE A 505 -16.50 -0.18 15.60
CA ILE A 505 -15.44 0.60 16.27
C ILE A 505 -14.67 1.46 15.27
N ASP A 506 -14.40 0.94 14.06
CA ASP A 506 -13.70 1.69 13.01
C ASP A 506 -14.50 2.93 12.59
N ASP A 507 -15.82 2.80 12.41
CA ASP A 507 -16.70 3.93 12.10
C ASP A 507 -16.65 4.98 13.21
N PHE A 508 -16.66 4.55 14.48
CA PHE A 508 -16.57 5.44 15.63
C PHE A 508 -15.23 6.17 15.73
N LEU A 509 -14.11 5.46 15.50
CA LEU A 509 -12.78 6.04 15.51
C LEU A 509 -12.53 7.00 14.34
N LEU A 510 -13.19 6.79 13.20
CA LEU A 510 -13.09 7.66 12.03
C LEU A 510 -13.90 8.95 12.15
N THR A 511 -15.04 8.90 12.89
CA THR A 511 -16.01 10.01 12.90
C THR A 511 -16.10 10.75 14.22
N SER A 512 -15.99 10.04 15.32
CA SER A 512 -16.38 10.56 16.66
C SER A 512 -15.25 10.59 17.66
N MET A 513 -14.15 9.89 17.40
CA MET A 513 -13.03 9.80 18.33
C MET A 513 -11.67 9.92 17.64
N SER A 514 -10.80 10.75 18.19
CA SER A 514 -9.40 10.86 17.78
C SER A 514 -8.50 10.29 18.89
N SER A 515 -7.89 9.12 18.65
CA SER A 515 -6.92 8.54 19.58
C SER A 515 -5.53 9.14 19.37
N GLN A 516 -4.70 9.10 20.41
CA GLN A 516 -3.33 9.62 20.35
C GLN A 516 -2.45 8.87 19.33
N LEU A 517 -2.74 7.59 19.05
CA LEU A 517 -1.95 6.74 18.17
C LEU A 517 -2.51 6.68 16.73
N ASP A 518 -3.84 6.75 16.56
CA ASP A 518 -4.53 6.49 15.30
C ASP A 518 -5.23 7.72 14.69
N SER A 519 -5.14 8.89 15.30
CA SER A 519 -5.78 10.11 14.81
C SER A 519 -5.36 10.55 13.41
N LEU A 520 -4.24 10.02 12.90
CA LEU A 520 -3.72 10.29 11.56
C LEU A 520 -3.78 9.05 10.65
N SER A 521 -4.57 8.03 10.98
CA SER A 521 -4.64 6.78 10.20
C SER A 521 -4.95 7.05 8.73
N PHE A 522 -5.95 7.90 8.44
CA PHE A 522 -6.27 8.27 7.05
C PHE A 522 -5.11 8.91 6.29
N VAL A 523 -4.28 9.71 6.96
CA VAL A 523 -3.13 10.40 6.33
C VAL A 523 -1.95 9.45 6.15
N LYS A 524 -1.73 8.54 7.11
CA LYS A 524 -0.60 7.61 7.13
C LYS A 524 -0.80 6.40 6.23
N GLU A 525 -2.06 6.00 6.00
CA GLU A 525 -2.39 4.80 5.23
C GLU A 525 -2.14 4.97 3.72
N GLY A 526 -1.86 3.87 3.05
CA GLY A 526 -1.70 3.81 1.60
C GLY A 526 -3.00 4.11 0.84
N SER A 527 -2.89 4.36 -0.47
CA SER A 527 -4.04 4.78 -1.31
C SER A 527 -5.21 3.80 -1.29
N THR A 528 -4.98 2.50 -1.23
CA THR A 528 -6.02 1.47 -1.16
C THR A 528 -6.81 1.58 0.13
N LYS A 529 -6.11 1.66 1.28
CA LYS A 529 -6.77 1.77 2.58
C LYS A 529 -7.52 3.09 2.73
N ARG A 530 -6.98 4.19 2.21
CA ARG A 530 -7.71 5.48 2.17
C ARG A 530 -8.99 5.42 1.34
N LYS A 531 -9.00 4.69 0.22
CA LYS A 531 -10.21 4.47 -0.59
C LYS A 531 -11.26 3.65 0.18
N GLU A 532 -10.85 2.59 0.87
CA GLU A 532 -11.74 1.79 1.73
C GLU A 532 -12.36 2.66 2.84
N ILE A 533 -11.55 3.49 3.52
CA ILE A 533 -12.02 4.42 4.55
C ILE A 533 -13.05 5.41 3.96
N LEU A 534 -12.75 5.99 2.79
CA LEU A 534 -13.69 6.89 2.12
C LEU A 534 -14.96 6.18 1.66
N ALA A 535 -14.85 4.94 1.15
CA ALA A 535 -16.01 4.15 0.77
C ALA A 535 -16.91 3.86 1.98
N LYS A 536 -16.33 3.54 3.13
CA LYS A 536 -17.06 3.40 4.40
C LYS A 536 -17.75 4.70 4.81
N PHE A 537 -17.00 5.81 4.81
CA PHE A 537 -17.52 7.11 5.20
C PHE A 537 -18.65 7.60 4.29
N LEU A 538 -18.58 7.34 3.00
CA LEU A 538 -19.58 7.70 2.00
C LEU A 538 -20.66 6.62 1.82
N ASP A 539 -20.62 5.55 2.61
CA ASP A 539 -21.57 4.43 2.56
C ASP A 539 -21.65 3.74 1.18
N LEU A 540 -20.49 3.61 0.52
CA LEU A 540 -20.38 3.01 -0.81
C LEU A 540 -20.12 1.50 -0.80
N GLU A 541 -19.96 0.87 0.38
CA GLU A 541 -19.70 -0.58 0.50
C GLU A 541 -20.88 -1.43 -0.02
N ILE A 542 -22.09 -0.86 -0.09
CA ILE A 542 -23.22 -1.52 -0.70
C ILE A 542 -22.96 -1.90 -2.17
N PHE A 543 -22.15 -1.11 -2.88
CA PHE A 543 -21.80 -1.41 -4.27
C PHE A 543 -20.81 -2.57 -4.38
N ASP A 544 -19.90 -2.74 -3.42
CA ASP A 544 -18.99 -3.90 -3.36
C ASP A 544 -19.78 -5.19 -3.03
N SER A 545 -20.82 -5.10 -2.21
CA SER A 545 -21.67 -6.25 -1.89
C SER A 545 -22.63 -6.66 -3.02
N LYS A 546 -22.78 -5.85 -4.08
CA LYS A 546 -23.53 -6.21 -5.29
C LYS A 546 -22.70 -7.01 -6.30
N PHE A 547 -21.37 -7.04 -6.12
CA PHE A 547 -20.44 -7.84 -6.92
C PHE A 547 -20.30 -9.25 -6.35
#